data_702e3294e07bdca476c8a71c55e72ead
#
_entry.id   702e3294e07bdca476c8a71c55e72ead
#
_cell.length_a   1.000
_cell.length_b   1.000
_cell.length_c   1.000
_cell.angle_alpha   90.00
_cell.angle_beta   90.00
_cell.angle_gamma   90.00
#
_symmetry.space_group_name_H-M   'P 1'
#
loop_
_entity.id
_entity.type
_entity.pdbx_description
1 polymer ?
#
loop_
_entity_poly.entity_id
_entity_poly.type
_entity_poly.pdbx_seq_one_letter_code
_entity_poly.pdbx_strand_id
1 'polypeptide(L)'
;MTLGKTKNRKRNVITSLELDPAIMEQNNIRFQSTYKRISENEVRFEEINCENADYLIVAFGSMSRICQKTIELAAEEGIKIGLLRPITLWPFPTEAIARHANHVKGILSAELNAGQMVEDVRLAVNGKVRVEHSDV
;
A
#
# COMPACT_ATOMS: atom_id res chain seq x y z
N MET A 1 19.21 -0.57 -13.49
CA MET A 1 20.58 -0.90 -13.07
C MET A 1 21.32 0.40 -12.81
N THR A 2 21.73 0.68 -11.60
CA THR A 2 22.51 1.88 -11.28
C THR A 2 23.97 1.63 -11.63
N LEU A 3 24.41 2.16 -12.75
CA LEU A 3 25.82 2.20 -13.07
C LEU A 3 26.49 3.24 -12.17
N GLY A 4 27.60 2.88 -11.52
CA GLY A 4 28.39 3.77 -10.71
C GLY A 4 28.85 5.03 -11.47
N LYS A 5 29.49 5.94 -10.76
CA LYS A 5 30.00 7.18 -11.35
C LYS A 5 31.00 6.88 -12.48
N THR A 6 30.73 7.36 -13.67
CA THR A 6 31.71 7.31 -14.77
C THR A 6 32.83 8.33 -14.56
N LYS A 7 34.03 8.06 -15.10
CA LYS A 7 35.24 8.92 -14.93
C LYS A 7 35.00 10.39 -15.34
N ASN A 8 34.15 10.62 -16.32
CA ASN A 8 33.94 11.96 -16.91
C ASN A 8 32.73 12.70 -16.34
N ARG A 9 32.01 12.12 -15.37
CA ARG A 9 30.85 12.77 -14.74
C ARG A 9 31.30 13.61 -13.54
N LYS A 10 30.88 14.87 -13.49
CA LYS A 10 31.06 15.71 -12.32
C LYS A 10 30.39 15.09 -11.08
N ARG A 11 30.89 15.41 -9.90
CA ARG A 11 30.24 14.99 -8.64
C ARG A 11 28.86 15.63 -8.53
N ASN A 12 27.83 14.83 -8.28
CA ASN A 12 26.54 15.35 -7.86
C ASN A 12 26.63 15.77 -6.38
N VAL A 13 26.18 16.97 -6.11
CA VAL A 13 25.94 17.43 -4.74
C VAL A 13 24.44 17.51 -4.59
N ILE A 14 23.89 16.68 -3.70
CA ILE A 14 22.45 16.66 -3.38
C ILE A 14 22.37 17.11 -1.93
N THR A 15 21.63 18.17 -1.69
CA THR A 15 21.35 18.69 -0.35
C THR A 15 19.86 18.93 -0.21
N SER A 16 19.34 18.64 0.97
CA SER A 16 17.94 18.90 1.31
C SER A 16 17.74 20.28 1.97
N LEU A 17 18.85 20.94 2.33
CA LEU A 17 18.80 22.26 2.93
C LEU A 17 18.66 23.33 1.84
N GLU A 18 17.55 24.05 1.84
CA GLU A 18 17.30 25.26 1.04
C GLU A 18 16.91 26.38 1.99
N LEU A 19 17.69 27.47 1.99
CA LEU A 19 17.48 28.61 2.89
C LEU A 19 16.72 29.75 2.24
N ASP A 20 16.60 29.74 0.90
CA ASP A 20 15.79 30.72 0.18
C ASP A 20 14.33 30.24 0.14
N PRO A 21 13.38 30.97 0.79
CA PRO A 21 11.99 30.55 0.83
C PRO A 21 11.35 30.41 -0.55
N ALA A 22 11.69 31.28 -1.50
CA ALA A 22 11.11 31.23 -2.84
C ALA A 22 11.57 29.99 -3.63
N ILE A 23 12.86 29.62 -3.50
CA ILE A 23 13.41 28.38 -4.10
C ILE A 23 12.79 27.15 -3.42
N MET A 24 12.66 27.18 -2.10
CA MET A 24 12.02 26.09 -1.33
C MET A 24 10.58 25.88 -1.77
N GLU A 25 9.78 26.94 -1.94
CA GLU A 25 8.41 26.86 -2.42
C GLU A 25 8.33 26.24 -3.83
N GLN A 26 9.17 26.69 -4.76
CA GLN A 26 9.24 26.14 -6.12
C GLN A 26 9.59 24.66 -6.12
N ASN A 27 10.55 24.23 -5.28
CA ASN A 27 10.91 22.83 -5.12
C ASN A 27 9.75 22.01 -4.58
N ASN A 28 9.03 22.52 -3.58
CA ASN A 28 7.86 21.86 -3.01
C ASN A 28 6.74 21.69 -4.04
N ILE A 29 6.43 22.71 -4.82
CA ILE A 29 5.44 22.64 -5.91
C ILE A 29 5.84 21.55 -6.92
N ARG A 30 7.11 21.51 -7.32
CA ARG A 30 7.64 20.48 -8.21
C ARG A 30 7.51 19.07 -7.61
N PHE A 31 7.83 18.89 -6.34
CA PHE A 31 7.71 17.60 -5.65
C PHE A 31 6.25 17.16 -5.56
N GLN A 32 5.33 18.04 -5.18
CA GLN A 32 3.90 17.74 -5.11
C GLN A 32 3.35 17.31 -6.48
N SER A 33 3.73 18.01 -7.54
CA SER A 33 3.37 17.62 -8.92
C SER A 33 3.90 16.23 -9.29
N THR A 34 5.14 15.92 -8.90
CA THR A 34 5.73 14.60 -9.14
C THR A 34 5.02 13.51 -8.35
N TYR A 35 4.76 13.73 -7.05
CA TYR A 35 4.05 12.78 -6.19
C TYR A 35 2.64 12.51 -6.69
N LYS A 36 1.91 13.54 -7.11
CA LYS A 36 0.59 13.40 -7.69
C LYS A 36 0.62 12.48 -8.92
N ARG A 37 1.55 12.73 -9.85
CA ARG A 37 1.71 11.89 -11.04
C ARG A 37 2.05 10.44 -10.71
N ILE A 38 2.90 10.19 -9.72
CA ILE A 38 3.23 8.85 -9.25
C ILE A 38 1.99 8.19 -8.65
N SER A 39 1.25 8.90 -7.79
CA SER A 39 0.04 8.39 -7.15
C SER A 39 -1.07 8.04 -8.14
N GLU A 40 -1.14 8.75 -9.27
CA GLU A 40 -2.12 8.50 -10.32
C GLU A 40 -1.75 7.31 -11.24
N ASN A 41 -0.46 7.01 -11.40
CA ASN A 41 0.01 6.09 -12.44
C ASN A 41 0.73 4.84 -11.94
N GLU A 42 1.17 4.78 -10.70
CA GLU A 42 2.05 3.71 -10.21
C GLU A 42 1.44 2.88 -9.07
N VAL A 43 0.16 3.05 -8.75
CA VAL A 43 -0.53 2.17 -7.81
C VAL A 43 -0.66 0.78 -8.41
N ARG A 44 -0.11 -0.22 -7.72
CA ARG A 44 -0.15 -1.63 -8.15
C ARG A 44 -0.61 -2.53 -7.02
N PHE A 45 -1.54 -3.39 -7.32
CA PHE A 45 -2.07 -4.39 -6.39
C PHE A 45 -2.67 -5.57 -7.14
N GLU A 46 -2.94 -6.64 -6.43
CA GLU A 46 -3.67 -7.83 -6.91
C GLU A 46 -4.87 -8.08 -6.01
N GLU A 47 -5.96 -8.55 -6.60
CA GLU A 47 -7.18 -8.94 -5.92
C GLU A 47 -7.47 -10.42 -6.18
N ILE A 48 -7.70 -11.18 -5.13
CA ILE A 48 -8.04 -12.61 -5.19
C ILE A 48 -9.35 -12.82 -4.42
N ASN A 49 -10.39 -13.29 -5.11
CA ASN A 49 -11.70 -13.60 -4.54
C ASN A 49 -12.40 -12.44 -3.81
N CYS A 50 -12.07 -11.17 -4.14
CA CYS A 50 -12.54 -10.01 -3.39
C CYS A 50 -13.99 -9.62 -3.67
N GLU A 51 -14.53 -9.88 -4.88
CA GLU A 51 -15.84 -9.36 -5.30
C GLU A 51 -17.03 -9.86 -4.46
N ASN A 52 -16.97 -11.13 -4.02
CA ASN A 52 -18.04 -11.77 -3.25
C ASN A 52 -17.58 -12.16 -1.83
N ALA A 53 -16.56 -11.51 -1.33
CA ALA A 53 -15.99 -11.80 -0.02
C ALA A 53 -16.85 -11.22 1.10
N ASP A 54 -17.03 -12.00 2.16
CA ASP A 54 -17.59 -11.52 3.44
C ASP A 54 -16.57 -10.78 4.27
N TYR A 55 -15.29 -11.16 4.13
CA TYR A 55 -14.13 -10.57 4.82
C TYR A 55 -13.01 -10.32 3.83
N LEU A 56 -12.19 -9.33 4.10
CA LEU A 56 -11.02 -9.00 3.30
C LEU A 56 -9.74 -9.13 4.13
N ILE A 57 -8.73 -9.80 3.59
CA ILE A 57 -7.37 -9.72 4.10
C ILE A 57 -6.59 -8.74 3.23
N VAL A 58 -5.85 -7.83 3.86
CA VAL A 58 -4.85 -6.99 3.19
C VAL A 58 -3.48 -7.46 3.66
N ALA A 59 -2.66 -7.96 2.74
CA ALA A 59 -1.34 -8.51 3.06
C ALA A 59 -0.37 -8.36 1.89
N PHE A 60 0.91 -8.12 2.17
CA PHE A 60 1.95 -7.97 1.17
C PHE A 60 3.13 -8.93 1.38
N GLY A 61 3.99 -9.04 0.40
CA GLY A 61 5.22 -9.84 0.48
C GLY A 61 4.97 -11.31 0.80
N SER A 62 5.74 -11.86 1.73
CA SER A 62 5.63 -13.26 2.14
C SER A 62 4.31 -13.56 2.85
N MET A 63 3.78 -12.59 3.62
CA MET A 63 2.51 -12.76 4.33
C MET A 63 1.35 -12.98 3.35
N SER A 64 1.34 -12.32 2.19
CA SER A 64 0.29 -12.53 1.19
C SER A 64 0.22 -13.98 0.68
N ARG A 65 1.36 -14.69 0.62
CA ARG A 65 1.41 -16.12 0.23
C ARG A 65 0.81 -17.02 1.31
N ILE A 66 1.07 -16.70 2.58
CA ILE A 66 0.46 -17.41 3.71
C ILE A 66 -1.06 -17.19 3.68
N CYS A 67 -1.50 -15.95 3.47
CA CYS A 67 -2.92 -15.61 3.38
C CYS A 67 -3.64 -16.29 2.22
N GLN A 68 -2.98 -16.54 1.08
CA GLN A 68 -3.56 -17.32 -0.01
C GLN A 68 -3.96 -18.73 0.45
N LYS A 69 -3.09 -19.40 1.21
CA LYS A 69 -3.43 -20.70 1.77
C LYS A 69 -4.54 -20.64 2.80
N THR A 70 -4.56 -19.59 3.62
CA THR A 70 -5.63 -19.33 4.57
C THR A 70 -7.00 -19.20 3.88
N ILE A 71 -7.07 -18.50 2.75
CA ILE A 71 -8.30 -18.32 1.96
C ILE A 71 -8.81 -19.65 1.43
N GLU A 72 -7.91 -20.51 0.92
CA GLU A 72 -8.27 -21.84 0.44
C GLU A 72 -8.91 -22.70 1.56
N LEU A 73 -8.26 -22.72 2.73
CA LEU A 73 -8.78 -23.47 3.89
C LEU A 73 -10.11 -22.92 4.40
N ALA A 74 -10.25 -21.59 4.45
CA ALA A 74 -11.50 -20.94 4.85
C ALA A 74 -12.66 -21.27 3.89
N ALA A 75 -12.36 -21.37 2.59
CA ALA A 75 -13.35 -21.72 1.59
C ALA A 75 -13.88 -23.16 1.76
N GLU A 76 -13.04 -24.11 2.21
CA GLU A 76 -13.45 -25.48 2.56
C GLU A 76 -14.47 -25.48 3.72
N GLU A 77 -14.39 -24.49 4.61
CA GLU A 77 -15.33 -24.28 5.71
C GLU A 77 -16.53 -23.38 5.34
N GLY A 78 -16.63 -22.96 4.09
CA GLY A 78 -17.71 -22.11 3.60
C GLY A 78 -17.56 -20.61 3.96
N ILE A 79 -16.39 -20.19 4.43
CA ILE A 79 -16.10 -18.78 4.77
C ILE A 79 -15.51 -18.08 3.54
N LYS A 80 -16.16 -16.99 3.10
CA LYS A 80 -15.77 -16.24 1.92
C LYS A 80 -14.80 -15.13 2.31
N ILE A 81 -13.51 -15.33 2.04
CA ILE A 81 -12.45 -14.36 2.29
C ILE A 81 -11.81 -13.95 0.98
N GLY A 82 -11.64 -12.64 0.78
CA GLY A 82 -10.85 -12.07 -0.31
C GLY A 82 -9.46 -11.64 0.19
N LEU A 83 -8.50 -11.59 -0.72
CA LEU A 83 -7.16 -11.02 -0.47
C LEU A 83 -6.91 -9.87 -1.41
N LEU A 84 -6.63 -8.70 -0.86
CA LEU A 84 -6.03 -7.59 -1.57
C LEU A 84 -4.54 -7.56 -1.21
N ARG A 85 -3.70 -7.73 -2.22
CA ARG A 85 -2.25 -7.71 -2.09
C ARG A 85 -1.68 -6.41 -2.65
N PRO A 86 -1.27 -5.44 -1.83
CA PRO A 86 -0.48 -4.31 -2.30
C PRO A 86 0.85 -4.80 -2.90
N ILE A 87 1.18 -4.35 -4.12
CA ILE A 87 2.49 -4.51 -4.75
C ILE A 87 3.31 -3.27 -4.46
N THR A 88 2.69 -2.09 -4.56
CA THR A 88 3.26 -0.83 -4.08
C THR A 88 2.71 -0.50 -2.71
N LEU A 89 3.60 -0.17 -1.76
CA LEU A 89 3.21 0.35 -0.45
C LEU A 89 3.12 1.89 -0.47
N TRP A 90 3.79 2.51 -1.41
CA TRP A 90 3.58 3.88 -1.80
C TRP A 90 3.78 4.02 -3.33
N PRO A 91 2.81 4.57 -4.04
CA PRO A 91 1.47 4.94 -3.56
C PRO A 91 0.64 3.72 -3.15
N PHE A 92 -0.17 3.88 -2.10
CA PHE A 92 -0.98 2.81 -1.52
C PHE A 92 -2.31 2.62 -2.27
N PRO A 93 -2.86 1.41 -2.42
CA PRO A 93 -4.10 1.14 -3.14
C PRO A 93 -5.36 1.53 -2.33
N THR A 94 -5.41 2.77 -1.87
CA THR A 94 -6.47 3.30 -1.00
C THR A 94 -7.86 3.14 -1.59
N GLU A 95 -8.02 3.44 -2.89
CA GLU A 95 -9.34 3.38 -3.55
C GLU A 95 -9.86 1.94 -3.68
N ALA A 96 -8.97 0.97 -3.92
CA ALA A 96 -9.35 -0.44 -3.99
C ALA A 96 -9.84 -0.93 -2.62
N ILE A 97 -9.13 -0.63 -1.55
CA ILE A 97 -9.53 -0.98 -0.18
C ILE A 97 -10.84 -0.29 0.20
N ALA A 98 -10.97 1.00 -0.08
CA ALA A 98 -12.20 1.76 0.20
C ALA A 98 -13.43 1.21 -0.54
N ARG A 99 -13.24 0.69 -1.77
CA ARG A 99 -14.30 0.05 -2.54
C ARG A 99 -14.81 -1.22 -1.83
N HIS A 100 -13.90 -2.09 -1.38
CA HIS A 100 -14.26 -3.32 -0.67
C HIS A 100 -14.85 -3.05 0.72
N ALA A 101 -14.40 -2.01 1.41
CA ALA A 101 -14.94 -1.60 2.71
C ALA A 101 -16.45 -1.30 2.70
N ASN A 102 -17.05 -1.10 1.54
CA ASN A 102 -18.50 -0.85 1.43
C ASN A 102 -19.36 -2.14 1.51
N HIS A 103 -18.78 -3.33 1.36
CA HIS A 103 -19.57 -4.58 1.33
C HIS A 103 -19.03 -5.68 2.26
N VAL A 104 -17.77 -5.66 2.67
CA VAL A 104 -17.22 -6.66 3.59
C VAL A 104 -17.63 -6.39 5.03
N LYS A 105 -17.71 -7.44 5.84
CA LYS A 105 -18.07 -7.38 7.27
C LYS A 105 -16.89 -6.98 8.17
N GLY A 106 -15.66 -7.15 7.68
CA GLY A 106 -14.42 -6.83 8.40
C GLY A 106 -13.20 -6.94 7.50
N ILE A 107 -12.14 -6.25 7.88
CA ILE A 107 -10.84 -6.28 7.20
C ILE A 107 -9.76 -6.68 8.20
N LEU A 108 -8.88 -7.60 7.79
CA LEU A 108 -7.69 -7.98 8.53
C LEU A 108 -6.45 -7.47 7.79
N SER A 109 -5.67 -6.61 8.42
CA SER A 109 -4.31 -6.28 7.97
C SER A 109 -3.34 -7.31 8.55
N ALA A 110 -2.75 -8.14 7.69
CA ALA A 110 -1.85 -9.20 8.10
C ALA A 110 -0.40 -8.85 7.73
N GLU A 111 0.45 -8.70 8.74
CA GLU A 111 1.82 -8.20 8.61
C GLU A 111 2.80 -9.02 9.45
N LEU A 112 4.08 -9.09 9.03
CA LEU A 112 5.18 -9.67 9.81
C LEU A 112 5.91 -8.57 10.61
N ASN A 113 5.14 -7.68 11.24
CA ASN A 113 5.65 -6.59 12.08
C ASN A 113 4.57 -6.13 13.04
N ALA A 114 4.88 -5.18 13.91
CA ALA A 114 3.98 -4.68 14.94
C ALA A 114 2.89 -3.69 14.43
N GLY A 115 2.65 -3.63 13.13
CA GLY A 115 1.63 -2.81 12.50
C GLY A 115 2.17 -1.50 11.91
N GLN A 116 2.31 -1.48 10.60
CA GLN A 116 2.64 -0.28 9.81
C GLN A 116 1.59 -0.07 8.71
N MET A 117 1.37 -1.07 7.86
CA MET A 117 0.37 -1.00 6.80
C MET A 117 -1.06 -0.88 7.35
N VAL A 118 -1.34 -1.41 8.54
CA VAL A 118 -2.67 -1.31 9.16
C VAL A 118 -3.13 0.13 9.33
N GLU A 119 -2.22 1.09 9.52
CA GLU A 119 -2.57 2.51 9.60
C GLU A 119 -3.07 3.03 8.25
N ASP A 120 -2.41 2.67 7.14
CA ASP A 120 -2.85 3.01 5.79
C ASP A 120 -4.18 2.34 5.45
N VAL A 121 -4.38 1.08 5.86
CA VAL A 121 -5.66 0.37 5.70
C VAL A 121 -6.78 1.08 6.46
N ARG A 122 -6.55 1.50 7.71
CA ARG A 122 -7.52 2.25 8.51
C ARG A 122 -7.87 3.60 7.87
N LEU A 123 -6.88 4.31 7.35
CA LEU A 123 -7.10 5.55 6.62
C LEU A 123 -7.94 5.32 5.35
N ALA A 124 -7.64 4.27 4.58
CA ALA A 124 -8.39 3.92 3.38
C ALA A 124 -9.85 3.56 3.68
N VAL A 125 -10.09 2.83 4.75
CA VAL A 125 -11.42 2.41 5.21
C VAL A 125 -12.24 3.58 5.75
N ASN A 126 -11.58 4.56 6.37
CA ASN A 126 -12.21 5.75 6.96
C ASN A 126 -13.41 5.44 7.88
N GLY A 127 -13.26 4.45 8.74
CA GLY A 127 -14.27 4.06 9.73
C GLY A 127 -15.50 3.30 9.20
N LYS A 128 -15.57 2.97 7.91
CA LYS A 128 -16.73 2.28 7.31
C LYS A 128 -16.90 0.84 7.78
N VAL A 129 -15.82 0.17 8.09
CA VAL A 129 -15.80 -1.21 8.55
C VAL A 129 -14.69 -1.41 9.58
N ARG A 130 -14.84 -2.40 10.44
CA ARG A 130 -13.83 -2.76 11.44
C ARG A 130 -12.56 -3.28 10.77
N VAL A 131 -11.41 -2.76 11.21
CA VAL A 131 -10.08 -3.19 10.77
C VAL A 131 -9.34 -3.79 11.96
N GLU A 132 -9.01 -5.07 11.86
CA GLU A 132 -8.14 -5.78 12.80
C GLU A 132 -6.72 -5.86 12.25
N HIS A 133 -5.78 -6.07 13.15
CA HIS A 133 -4.38 -6.31 12.83
C HIS A 133 -3.96 -7.66 13.39
N SER A 134 -3.25 -8.44 12.59
CA SER A 134 -2.54 -9.63 13.05
C SER A 134 -1.06 -9.34 12.98
N ASP A 135 -0.45 -9.26 14.14
CA ASP A 135 1.00 -9.24 14.33
C ASP A 135 1.53 -10.66 14.56
N VAL A 136 2.77 -10.87 14.21
CA VAL A 136 3.51 -12.11 14.46
C VAL A 136 4.74 -11.78 15.29
#